data_3ed2786c136dca005d59f7385e524466
#
_entry.id   3ed2786c136dca005d59f7385e524466
#
_cell.length_a   1.000
_cell.length_b   1.000
_cell.length_c   1.000
_cell.angle_alpha   90.00
_cell.angle_beta   90.00
_cell.angle_gamma   90.00
#
_symmetry.space_group_name_H-M   'P 1'
#
loop_
_entity.id
_entity.type
_entity.pdbx_description
1 polymer ?
#
loop_
_entity_poly.entity_id
_entity_poly.type
_entity_poly.pdbx_seq_one_letter_code
_entity_poly.pdbx_strand_id
1 'polypeptide(L)'
;MTTHVLDPQIYYYTFGPHAPLLHIHSGDRVVAETRDAFGFDAQRTPLPDEQKQRIAGVTLKESNPVVGPLYVEEAEEGDLLAVHIRRIQINRDFAISKQGPCFGSLTGEGPGHQLLYNEPIPLIWYEWQLDLERQVGILELPDSRINRVEVGLQPFIGSIGVAPRFGRIEPTLTPGEYGGNMDCVETAEGTTIYLPVWARGAYLSFGDVHALQGDGELNGTALEVTAEVTLDIEVLKGRHAEWPRMENQTHVMVAGSTRPLMDCVRLAQIELLNWLVEAYGFQREDAWQLNSQVGTMRIGNVVDPCYTVVAKFPKALLG
;
A
#
# COMPACT_ATOMS: atom_id res chain seq x y z
N MET A 1 14.76 21.74 1.71
CA MET A 1 13.93 20.75 2.44
C MET A 1 13.02 21.51 3.39
N THR A 2 11.76 21.59 3.03
CA THR A 2 10.70 22.17 3.88
C THR A 2 9.94 21.01 4.53
N THR A 3 9.47 21.18 5.76
CA THR A 3 8.61 20.20 6.41
C THR A 3 7.18 20.73 6.42
N HIS A 4 6.26 19.96 5.87
CA HIS A 4 4.83 20.22 5.83
C HIS A 4 4.11 19.26 6.77
N VAL A 5 3.39 19.81 7.76
CA VAL A 5 2.48 19.05 8.60
C VAL A 5 1.09 19.23 8.02
N LEU A 6 0.46 18.13 7.61
CA LEU A 6 -0.82 18.15 6.92
C LEU A 6 -1.98 18.01 7.90
N ASP A 7 -3.03 18.78 7.66
CA ASP A 7 -4.34 18.67 8.28
C ASP A 7 -5.40 18.51 7.16
N PRO A 8 -5.66 17.28 6.70
CA PRO A 8 -6.54 17.05 5.57
C PRO A 8 -7.96 17.51 5.83
N GLN A 9 -8.47 18.44 5.01
CA GLN A 9 -9.85 18.90 5.04
C GLN A 9 -10.77 18.00 4.20
N ILE A 10 -10.20 17.20 3.30
CA ILE A 10 -10.89 16.20 2.49
C ILE A 10 -10.01 14.96 2.41
N TYR A 11 -10.63 13.79 2.59
CA TYR A 11 -10.04 12.49 2.34
C TYR A 11 -10.59 11.91 1.05
N TYR A 12 -9.71 11.35 0.26
CA TYR A 12 -10.07 10.76 -1.03
C TYR A 12 -10.25 9.25 -0.91
N TYR A 13 -11.19 8.72 -1.68
CA TYR A 13 -11.45 7.28 -1.85
C TYR A 13 -11.05 6.80 -3.24
N THR A 14 -10.30 7.64 -3.95
CA THR A 14 -9.78 7.32 -5.28
C THR A 14 -8.40 7.94 -5.47
N PHE A 15 -7.52 7.22 -6.18
CA PHE A 15 -6.32 7.79 -6.77
C PHE A 15 -6.67 8.48 -8.09
N GLY A 16 -6.08 9.63 -8.35
CA GLY A 16 -6.33 10.40 -9.56
C GLY A 16 -5.82 11.83 -9.48
N PRO A 17 -5.91 12.59 -10.58
CA PRO A 17 -5.50 14.00 -10.62
C PRO A 17 -6.58 14.92 -10.03
N HIS A 18 -6.90 14.70 -8.76
CA HIS A 18 -7.87 15.52 -8.02
C HIS A 18 -7.27 16.87 -7.62
N ALA A 19 -8.10 17.76 -7.06
CA ALA A 19 -7.61 19.02 -6.49
C ALA A 19 -6.56 18.74 -5.41
N PRO A 20 -5.32 19.26 -5.53
CA PRO A 20 -4.27 18.95 -4.56
C PRO A 20 -4.59 19.50 -3.17
N LEU A 21 -4.27 18.71 -2.15
CA LEU A 21 -4.30 19.16 -0.76
C LEU A 21 -3.19 20.20 -0.52
N LEU A 22 -2.04 19.98 -1.14
CA LEU A 22 -0.87 20.83 -1.00
C LEU A 22 0.03 20.72 -2.25
N HIS A 23 0.72 21.81 -2.57
CA HIS A 23 1.83 21.86 -3.52
C HIS A 23 3.14 21.78 -2.74
N ILE A 24 4.03 20.87 -3.14
CA ILE A 24 5.34 20.62 -2.54
C ILE A 24 6.44 20.60 -3.60
N HIS A 25 7.68 20.71 -3.16
CA HIS A 25 8.86 20.62 -4.01
C HIS A 25 9.64 19.34 -3.77
N SER A 26 10.41 18.92 -4.79
CA SER A 26 11.39 17.85 -4.66
C SER A 26 12.35 18.12 -3.50
N GLY A 27 12.53 17.16 -2.61
CA GLY A 27 13.32 17.28 -1.39
C GLY A 27 12.53 17.73 -0.15
N ASP A 28 11.23 17.96 -0.27
CA ASP A 28 10.40 18.30 0.88
C ASP A 28 10.00 17.08 1.72
N ARG A 29 9.68 17.36 2.97
CA ARG A 29 9.16 16.39 3.95
C ARG A 29 7.69 16.65 4.22
N VAL A 30 6.94 15.56 4.31
CA VAL A 30 5.51 15.58 4.66
C VAL A 30 5.30 14.74 5.91
N VAL A 31 4.52 15.28 6.84
CA VAL A 31 4.05 14.58 8.05
C VAL A 31 2.53 14.66 8.06
N ALA A 32 1.86 13.53 8.21
CA ALA A 32 0.40 13.47 8.27
C ALA A 32 -0.10 12.33 9.16
N GLU A 33 -1.22 12.58 9.82
CA GLU A 33 -2.00 11.50 10.44
C GLU A 33 -2.92 10.84 9.40
N THR A 34 -2.96 9.51 9.41
CA THR A 34 -3.86 8.73 8.56
C THR A 34 -5.11 8.32 9.32
N ARG A 35 -6.20 8.09 8.59
CA ARG A 35 -7.36 7.35 9.06
C ARG A 35 -7.14 5.85 8.83
N ASP A 36 -7.84 5.01 9.60
CA ASP A 36 -7.85 3.57 9.29
C ASP A 36 -8.73 3.26 8.06
N ALA A 37 -8.68 2.01 7.59
CA ALA A 37 -9.44 1.56 6.41
C ALA A 37 -10.96 1.81 6.50
N PHE A 38 -11.49 1.95 7.71
CA PHE A 38 -12.92 2.20 7.96
C PHE A 38 -13.26 3.69 8.13
N GLY A 39 -12.25 4.58 8.05
CA GLY A 39 -12.40 6.03 8.16
C GLY A 39 -12.42 6.57 9.59
N PHE A 40 -11.99 5.81 10.59
CA PHE A 40 -11.88 6.31 11.97
C PHE A 40 -10.52 6.96 12.23
N ASP A 41 -10.51 7.95 13.13
CA ASP A 41 -9.28 8.51 13.68
C ASP A 41 -8.78 7.71 14.90
N ALA A 42 -7.71 8.20 15.53
CA ALA A 42 -7.13 7.59 16.72
C ALA A 42 -8.07 7.56 17.94
N GLN A 43 -9.06 8.43 17.97
CA GLN A 43 -10.07 8.54 19.03
C GLN A 43 -11.39 7.80 18.68
N ARG A 44 -11.41 6.99 17.62
CA ARG A 44 -12.60 6.30 17.08
C ARG A 44 -13.68 7.25 16.54
N THR A 45 -13.32 8.48 16.17
CA THR A 45 -14.27 9.40 15.56
C THR A 45 -14.36 9.08 14.06
N PRO A 46 -15.55 8.82 13.52
CA PRO A 46 -15.71 8.56 12.11
C PRO A 46 -15.43 9.82 11.29
N LEU A 47 -14.95 9.62 10.07
CA LEU A 47 -14.72 10.73 9.13
C LEU A 47 -16.03 11.46 8.86
N PRO A 48 -16.11 12.78 9.11
CA PRO A 48 -17.29 13.58 8.83
C PRO A 48 -17.65 13.58 7.33
N ASP A 49 -18.93 13.61 7.01
CA ASP A 49 -19.41 13.54 5.63
C ASP A 49 -18.92 14.71 4.77
N GLU A 50 -18.73 15.88 5.34
CA GLU A 50 -18.18 17.07 4.67
C GLU A 50 -16.69 16.93 4.31
N GLN A 51 -15.96 16.04 4.96
CA GLN A 51 -14.55 15.73 4.67
C GLN A 51 -14.35 14.55 3.72
N LYS A 52 -15.44 13.93 3.27
CA LYS A 52 -15.37 12.80 2.34
C LYS A 52 -15.41 13.29 0.90
N GLN A 53 -14.57 12.70 0.05
CA GLN A 53 -14.65 12.92 -1.40
C GLN A 53 -16.05 12.69 -1.94
N ARG A 54 -16.50 13.56 -2.84
CA ARG A 54 -17.76 13.40 -3.59
C ARG A 54 -17.48 13.56 -5.08
N ILE A 55 -18.01 12.64 -5.87
CA ILE A 55 -17.99 12.72 -7.33
C ILE A 55 -19.46 12.74 -7.81
N ALA A 56 -19.84 13.77 -8.55
CA ALA A 56 -21.21 13.94 -9.02
C ALA A 56 -21.67 12.73 -9.85
N GLY A 57 -22.79 12.14 -9.45
CA GLY A 57 -23.39 10.97 -10.13
C GLY A 57 -22.66 9.64 -9.87
N VAL A 58 -21.69 9.59 -8.95
CA VAL A 58 -20.97 8.37 -8.61
C VAL A 58 -21.12 8.09 -7.10
N THR A 59 -21.50 6.85 -6.79
CA THR A 59 -21.46 6.34 -5.40
C THR A 59 -20.09 5.70 -5.19
N LEU A 60 -19.26 6.34 -4.36
CA LEU A 60 -17.95 5.79 -3.99
C LEU A 60 -18.09 4.74 -2.89
N LYS A 61 -17.26 3.71 -2.94
CA LYS A 61 -17.06 2.81 -1.81
C LYS A 61 -16.18 3.56 -0.79
N GLU A 62 -16.74 3.84 0.39
CA GLU A 62 -16.05 4.56 1.47
C GLU A 62 -15.16 3.56 2.25
N SER A 63 -14.03 3.18 1.66
CA SER A 63 -13.02 2.29 2.23
C SER A 63 -11.64 2.84 1.92
N ASN A 64 -10.69 2.68 2.82
CA ASN A 64 -9.29 3.09 2.67
C ASN A 64 -9.15 4.58 2.28
N PRO A 65 -9.62 5.52 3.11
CA PRO A 65 -9.44 6.95 2.84
C PRO A 65 -7.95 7.31 2.86
N VAL A 66 -7.51 8.07 1.85
CA VAL A 66 -6.11 8.48 1.71
C VAL A 66 -5.93 9.97 1.95
N VAL A 67 -4.75 10.32 2.49
CA VAL A 67 -4.22 11.68 2.59
C VAL A 67 -3.62 12.08 1.25
N GLY A 68 -3.86 13.29 0.80
CA GLY A 68 -3.42 13.81 -0.49
C GLY A 68 -4.62 14.23 -1.34
N PRO A 69 -4.45 14.36 -2.68
CA PRO A 69 -3.15 14.24 -3.34
C PRO A 69 -2.22 15.42 -3.07
N LEU A 70 -0.93 15.14 -3.07
CA LEU A 70 0.14 16.12 -3.04
C LEU A 70 0.63 16.38 -4.46
N TYR A 71 0.66 17.64 -4.88
CA TYR A 71 1.21 18.04 -6.18
C TYR A 71 2.69 18.35 -6.03
N VAL A 72 3.55 17.62 -6.73
CA VAL A 72 5.00 17.83 -6.70
C VAL A 72 5.41 18.68 -7.90
N GLU A 73 5.83 19.90 -7.67
CA GLU A 73 6.02 20.94 -8.71
C GLU A 73 6.94 20.52 -9.85
N GLU A 74 8.02 19.78 -9.55
CA GLU A 74 9.01 19.37 -10.54
C GLU A 74 8.66 18.05 -11.24
N ALA A 75 7.63 17.32 -10.78
CA ALA A 75 7.31 16.03 -11.36
C ALA A 75 6.61 16.14 -12.71
N GLU A 76 7.14 15.45 -13.71
CA GLU A 76 6.58 15.37 -15.05
C GLU A 76 6.37 13.92 -15.48
N GLU A 77 5.47 13.69 -16.42
CA GLU A 77 5.24 12.37 -16.99
C GLU A 77 6.53 11.76 -17.50
N GLY A 78 6.82 10.52 -17.07
CA GLY A 78 8.05 9.80 -17.42
C GLY A 78 9.17 9.89 -16.39
N ASP A 79 9.01 10.69 -15.32
CA ASP A 79 9.92 10.69 -14.17
C ASP A 79 9.60 9.55 -13.20
N LEU A 80 10.44 9.36 -12.19
CA LEU A 80 10.14 8.59 -10.98
C LEU A 80 9.98 9.52 -9.78
N LEU A 81 8.99 9.24 -8.95
CA LEU A 81 8.85 9.85 -7.65
C LEU A 81 9.43 8.90 -6.58
N ALA A 82 10.56 9.28 -5.98
CA ALA A 82 11.12 8.55 -4.84
C ALA A 82 10.44 9.05 -3.57
N VAL A 83 9.79 8.14 -2.85
CA VAL A 83 9.16 8.41 -1.55
C VAL A 83 9.87 7.60 -0.49
N HIS A 84 10.62 8.28 0.38
CA HIS A 84 11.35 7.67 1.47
C HIS A 84 10.46 7.59 2.71
N ILE A 85 10.09 6.40 3.13
CA ILE A 85 9.29 6.18 4.33
C ILE A 85 10.20 6.31 5.55
N ARG A 86 10.14 7.49 6.20
CA ARG A 86 11.04 7.83 7.32
C ARG A 86 10.53 7.34 8.65
N ARG A 87 9.22 7.35 8.84
CA ARG A 87 8.60 6.95 10.09
C ARG A 87 7.16 6.55 9.88
N ILE A 88 6.73 5.51 10.59
CA ILE A 88 5.33 5.11 10.72
C ILE A 88 5.09 4.90 12.21
N GLN A 89 4.41 5.85 12.84
CA GLN A 89 4.13 5.79 14.27
C GLN A 89 2.64 5.55 14.51
N ILE A 90 2.29 4.33 14.93
CA ILE A 90 0.94 4.01 15.38
C ILE A 90 0.58 4.95 16.54
N ASN A 91 -0.58 5.60 16.48
CA ASN A 91 -1.02 6.63 17.44
C ASN A 91 -2.27 6.26 18.21
N ARG A 92 -2.61 4.94 18.28
CA ARG A 92 -3.69 4.38 19.10
C ARG A 92 -3.30 2.99 19.63
N ASP A 93 -3.96 2.56 20.71
CA ASP A 93 -3.66 1.32 21.43
C ASP A 93 -4.54 0.12 21.02
N PHE A 94 -5.20 0.22 19.89
CA PHE A 94 -6.01 -0.85 19.32
C PHE A 94 -5.91 -0.92 17.81
N ALA A 95 -6.16 -2.11 17.25
CA ALA A 95 -6.37 -2.34 15.83
C ALA A 95 -7.70 -3.07 15.60
N ILE A 96 -8.23 -2.90 14.41
CA ILE A 96 -9.46 -3.57 13.98
C ILE A 96 -9.13 -4.48 12.81
N SER A 97 -9.62 -5.71 12.85
CA SER A 97 -9.69 -6.58 11.68
C SER A 97 -11.07 -7.20 11.55
N LYS A 98 -11.41 -7.68 10.37
CA LYS A 98 -12.70 -8.35 10.16
C LYS A 98 -12.57 -9.48 9.16
N GLN A 99 -13.48 -10.41 9.22
CA GLN A 99 -13.79 -11.33 8.13
C GLN A 99 -15.25 -11.19 7.76
N GLY A 100 -15.61 -11.51 6.54
CA GLY A 100 -17.00 -11.42 6.12
C GLY A 100 -17.29 -12.11 4.80
N PRO A 101 -18.55 -12.28 4.45
CA PRO A 101 -18.94 -12.79 3.15
C PRO A 101 -18.58 -11.78 2.05
N CYS A 102 -18.32 -12.27 0.85
CA CYS A 102 -18.09 -11.46 -0.35
C CYS A 102 -16.80 -10.62 -0.36
N PHE A 103 -15.91 -10.77 0.61
CA PHE A 103 -14.59 -10.15 0.61
C PHE A 103 -13.59 -11.04 1.36
N GLY A 104 -12.46 -11.37 0.70
CA GLY A 104 -11.47 -12.32 1.21
C GLY A 104 -11.19 -13.45 0.22
N SER A 105 -10.01 -14.07 0.34
CA SER A 105 -9.53 -15.10 -0.60
C SER A 105 -10.36 -16.40 -0.61
N LEU A 106 -11.07 -16.68 0.49
CA LEU A 106 -11.91 -17.87 0.65
C LEU A 106 -13.39 -17.60 0.36
N THR A 107 -13.73 -16.36 0.00
CA THR A 107 -15.09 -15.96 -0.33
C THR A 107 -15.21 -15.66 -1.82
N GLY A 108 -16.40 -15.81 -2.38
CA GLY A 108 -16.68 -15.35 -3.74
C GLY A 108 -16.75 -13.82 -3.81
N GLU A 109 -16.43 -13.24 -4.95
CA GLU A 109 -16.61 -11.82 -5.20
C GLU A 109 -18.08 -11.47 -5.41
N GLY A 110 -18.67 -10.84 -4.40
CA GLY A 110 -20.05 -10.37 -4.46
C GLY A 110 -21.11 -11.46 -4.32
N PRO A 111 -22.39 -11.05 -4.28
CA PRO A 111 -23.52 -11.96 -4.14
C PRO A 111 -23.58 -12.92 -5.34
N GLY A 112 -23.48 -14.21 -5.10
CA GLY A 112 -23.59 -15.26 -6.10
C GLY A 112 -22.30 -15.82 -6.68
N HIS A 113 -21.13 -15.28 -6.34
CA HIS A 113 -19.84 -15.87 -6.67
C HIS A 113 -19.33 -16.75 -5.53
N GLN A 114 -19.98 -17.87 -5.30
CA GLN A 114 -19.47 -18.91 -4.40
C GLN A 114 -18.62 -19.88 -5.22
N LEU A 115 -17.31 -19.65 -5.24
CA LEU A 115 -16.37 -20.62 -5.80
C LEU A 115 -16.24 -21.87 -4.92
N LEU A 116 -16.65 -21.77 -3.65
CA LEU A 116 -16.66 -22.88 -2.68
C LEU A 116 -18.09 -23.18 -2.26
N TYR A 117 -18.46 -24.47 -2.28
CA TYR A 117 -19.75 -24.97 -1.78
C TYR A 117 -19.81 -25.01 -0.24
N ASN A 118 -19.19 -24.01 0.40
CA ASN A 118 -19.15 -23.88 1.85
C ASN A 118 -20.18 -22.87 2.32
N GLU A 119 -20.57 -22.98 3.60
CA GLU A 119 -21.31 -21.93 4.25
C GLU A 119 -20.59 -20.59 4.10
N PRO A 120 -21.29 -19.49 3.84
CA PRO A 120 -20.67 -18.16 3.77
C PRO A 120 -19.93 -17.85 5.06
N ILE A 121 -18.73 -17.30 4.95
CA ILE A 121 -17.97 -16.84 6.10
C ILE A 121 -18.79 -15.76 6.82
N PRO A 122 -19.07 -15.88 8.13
CA PRO A 122 -19.86 -14.90 8.85
C PRO A 122 -19.09 -13.57 8.98
N LEU A 123 -19.83 -12.46 9.05
CA LEU A 123 -19.24 -11.17 9.38
C LEU A 123 -18.86 -11.15 10.86
N ILE A 124 -17.57 -11.12 11.15
CA ILE A 124 -17.02 -11.04 12.50
C ILE A 124 -15.99 -9.93 12.55
N TRP A 125 -16.11 -9.06 13.54
CA TRP A 125 -15.14 -8.03 13.84
C TRP A 125 -14.26 -8.48 14.99
N TYR A 126 -12.96 -8.24 14.86
CA TYR A 126 -11.95 -8.52 15.87
C TYR A 126 -11.30 -7.21 16.30
N GLU A 127 -11.27 -6.96 17.59
CA GLU A 127 -10.51 -5.86 18.18
C GLU A 127 -9.26 -6.43 18.82
N TRP A 128 -8.12 -5.90 18.41
CA TRP A 128 -6.81 -6.22 18.92
C TRP A 128 -6.36 -5.14 19.89
N GLN A 129 -5.89 -5.50 21.06
CA GLN A 129 -5.18 -4.57 21.94
C GLN A 129 -3.74 -4.44 21.45
N LEU A 130 -3.22 -3.21 21.35
CA LEU A 130 -1.84 -2.93 20.98
C LEU A 130 -1.04 -2.48 22.19
N ASP A 131 0.01 -3.21 22.51
CA ASP A 131 1.06 -2.79 23.44
C ASP A 131 2.20 -2.16 22.62
N LEU A 132 2.16 -0.84 22.49
CA LEU A 132 3.12 -0.09 21.68
C LEU A 132 4.52 -0.03 22.30
N GLU A 133 4.67 -0.25 23.61
CA GLU A 133 5.99 -0.31 24.24
C GLU A 133 6.67 -1.65 23.91
N ARG A 134 5.93 -2.76 23.98
CA ARG A 134 6.42 -4.10 23.62
C ARG A 134 6.38 -4.39 22.13
N GLN A 135 5.74 -3.53 21.34
CA GLN A 135 5.51 -3.72 19.90
C GLN A 135 4.79 -5.03 19.60
N VAL A 136 3.70 -5.31 20.32
CA VAL A 136 2.88 -6.51 20.13
C VAL A 136 1.39 -6.16 20.02
N GLY A 137 0.68 -6.93 19.17
CA GLY A 137 -0.77 -6.99 19.09
C GLY A 137 -1.28 -8.21 19.85
N ILE A 138 -2.36 -8.05 20.59
CA ILE A 138 -2.96 -9.06 21.46
C ILE A 138 -4.39 -9.29 21.02
N LEU A 139 -4.75 -10.55 20.76
CA LEU A 139 -6.13 -10.95 20.47
C LEU A 139 -6.60 -12.03 21.43
N GLU A 140 -7.76 -11.78 22.05
CA GLU A 140 -8.48 -12.78 22.84
C GLU A 140 -9.37 -13.63 21.92
N LEU A 141 -9.29 -14.95 22.09
CA LEU A 141 -10.04 -15.94 21.31
C LEU A 141 -10.74 -16.94 22.28
N PRO A 142 -11.75 -16.46 23.04
CA PRO A 142 -12.32 -17.21 24.16
C PRO A 142 -12.92 -18.56 23.77
N ASP A 143 -13.41 -18.71 22.53
CA ASP A 143 -14.01 -19.92 22.01
C ASP A 143 -13.00 -20.86 21.34
N SER A 144 -11.73 -20.49 21.32
CA SER A 144 -10.65 -21.27 20.71
C SER A 144 -9.78 -21.89 21.78
N ARG A 145 -9.23 -23.09 21.51
CA ARG A 145 -8.31 -23.78 22.43
C ARG A 145 -7.13 -22.91 22.86
N ILE A 146 -6.68 -22.02 21.99
CA ILE A 146 -5.51 -21.17 22.25
C ILE A 146 -5.85 -19.96 23.13
N ASN A 147 -7.13 -19.61 23.28
CA ASN A 147 -7.70 -18.52 24.06
C ASN A 147 -7.14 -17.11 23.77
N ARG A 148 -5.82 -16.97 23.66
CA ARG A 148 -5.13 -15.68 23.49
C ARG A 148 -3.89 -15.85 22.64
N VAL A 149 -3.62 -14.89 21.79
CA VAL A 149 -2.39 -14.80 20.98
C VAL A 149 -1.72 -13.45 21.13
N GLU A 150 -0.40 -13.45 21.07
CA GLU A 150 0.42 -12.22 20.95
C GLU A 150 1.24 -12.33 19.67
N VAL A 151 1.28 -11.25 18.87
CA VAL A 151 2.00 -11.15 17.60
C VAL A 151 2.85 -9.89 17.56
N GLY A 152 4.06 -9.97 17.02
CA GLY A 152 4.93 -8.79 16.85
C GLY A 152 4.38 -7.84 15.80
N LEU A 153 4.37 -6.54 16.07
CA LEU A 153 3.95 -5.52 15.13
C LEU A 153 5.04 -5.25 14.09
N GLN A 154 4.62 -5.00 12.85
CA GLN A 154 5.46 -4.62 11.72
C GLN A 154 4.70 -3.60 10.88
N PRO A 155 4.65 -2.33 11.30
CA PRO A 155 3.83 -1.31 10.64
C PRO A 155 4.31 -1.01 9.22
N PHE A 156 3.36 -0.83 8.30
CA PHE A 156 3.63 -0.44 6.93
C PHE A 156 2.43 0.32 6.33
N ILE A 157 2.62 0.94 5.16
CA ILE A 157 1.57 1.67 4.44
C ILE A 157 0.94 0.72 3.42
N GLY A 158 -0.33 0.34 3.58
CA GLY A 158 -1.08 -0.50 2.64
C GLY A 158 -1.33 0.21 1.31
N SER A 159 -1.80 1.45 1.38
CA SER A 159 -2.14 2.27 0.21
C SER A 159 -1.16 3.43 0.03
N ILE A 160 -0.38 3.40 -1.06
CA ILE A 160 0.49 4.52 -1.48
C ILE A 160 0.62 4.55 -3.01
N GLY A 161 0.34 5.70 -3.64
CA GLY A 161 0.36 5.77 -5.09
C GLY A 161 0.24 7.19 -5.63
N VAL A 162 0.37 7.31 -6.93
CA VAL A 162 0.25 8.55 -7.71
C VAL A 162 -1.00 8.51 -8.59
N ALA A 163 -1.26 9.57 -9.39
CA ALA A 163 -2.33 9.52 -10.38
C ALA A 163 -2.07 8.42 -11.43
N PRO A 164 -3.06 7.56 -11.75
CA PRO A 164 -2.93 6.52 -12.76
C PRO A 164 -2.71 7.08 -14.18
N ARG A 165 -2.20 6.23 -15.09
CA ARG A 165 -2.06 6.54 -16.52
C ARG A 165 -3.37 7.04 -17.14
N PHE A 166 -3.23 7.85 -18.17
CA PHE A 166 -4.34 8.33 -19.02
C PHE A 166 -5.39 9.15 -18.28
N GLY A 167 -5.03 9.77 -17.14
CA GLY A 167 -5.97 10.55 -16.33
C GLY A 167 -7.11 9.74 -15.73
N ARG A 168 -6.94 8.43 -15.58
CA ARG A 168 -7.92 7.56 -14.91
C ARG A 168 -8.08 7.95 -13.45
N ILE A 169 -9.23 7.61 -12.91
CA ILE A 169 -9.54 7.67 -11.48
C ILE A 169 -9.83 6.24 -11.04
N GLU A 170 -9.06 5.76 -10.06
CA GLU A 170 -9.16 4.38 -9.56
C GLU A 170 -9.56 4.39 -8.08
N PRO A 171 -10.48 3.52 -7.65
CA PRO A 171 -10.80 3.36 -6.23
C PRO A 171 -9.56 3.06 -5.38
N THR A 172 -9.53 3.56 -4.16
CA THR A 172 -8.40 3.32 -3.24
C THR A 172 -8.13 1.84 -2.96
N LEU A 173 -9.11 0.96 -3.12
CA LEU A 173 -8.93 -0.50 -3.03
C LEU A 173 -8.23 -1.14 -4.25
N THR A 174 -7.90 -0.38 -5.29
CA THR A 174 -7.33 -0.96 -6.51
C THR A 174 -5.84 -0.68 -6.58
N PRO A 175 -4.96 -1.67 -6.53
CA PRO A 175 -3.54 -1.49 -6.86
C PRO A 175 -3.31 -1.58 -8.37
N GLY A 176 -2.24 -0.93 -8.84
CA GLY A 176 -1.89 -0.91 -10.26
C GLY A 176 -0.48 -0.40 -10.52
N GLU A 177 -0.22 -0.02 -11.77
CA GLU A 177 1.05 0.55 -12.20
C GLU A 177 1.42 1.87 -11.50
N TYR A 178 0.46 2.49 -10.86
CA TYR A 178 0.60 3.75 -10.12
C TYR A 178 0.86 3.54 -8.62
N GLY A 179 0.95 2.31 -8.14
CA GLY A 179 0.92 1.94 -6.73
C GLY A 179 -0.49 1.57 -6.29
N GLY A 180 -1.08 2.35 -5.40
CA GLY A 180 -2.42 2.11 -4.85
C GLY A 180 -2.41 1.16 -3.66
N ASN A 181 -3.46 0.36 -3.51
CA ASN A 181 -3.63 -0.60 -2.41
C ASN A 181 -2.81 -1.88 -2.65
N MET A 182 -1.51 -1.74 -2.58
CA MET A 182 -0.60 -2.87 -2.85
C MET A 182 -0.54 -3.87 -1.69
N ASP A 183 -0.83 -3.42 -0.47
CA ASP A 183 -0.75 -4.19 0.77
C ASP A 183 0.59 -4.93 0.91
N CYS A 184 1.64 -4.23 0.48
CA CYS A 184 2.99 -4.76 0.51
C CYS A 184 3.62 -4.46 1.86
N VAL A 185 3.90 -5.49 2.66
CA VAL A 185 4.59 -5.31 3.95
C VAL A 185 5.98 -4.68 3.82
N GLU A 186 6.50 -4.61 2.61
CA GLU A 186 7.75 -3.95 2.26
C GLU A 186 7.66 -2.41 2.27
N THR A 187 6.47 -1.81 2.22
CA THR A 187 6.27 -0.35 2.34
C THR A 187 6.36 0.12 3.79
N ALA A 188 7.37 -0.38 4.49
CA ALA A 188 7.66 -0.14 5.90
C ALA A 188 8.70 0.98 6.09
N GLU A 189 8.87 1.42 7.32
CA GLU A 189 9.90 2.38 7.70
C GLU A 189 11.30 1.93 7.22
N GLY A 190 12.05 2.86 6.64
CA GLY A 190 13.38 2.60 6.07
C GLY A 190 13.37 2.12 4.62
N THR A 191 12.20 1.95 4.00
CA THR A 191 12.06 1.65 2.58
C THR A 191 11.90 2.93 1.76
N THR A 192 12.48 2.95 0.58
CA THR A 192 12.20 3.91 -0.48
C THR A 192 11.32 3.23 -1.52
N ILE A 193 10.17 3.83 -1.83
CA ILE A 193 9.34 3.41 -2.96
C ILE A 193 9.53 4.39 -4.12
N TYR A 194 9.71 3.88 -5.32
CA TYR A 194 9.83 4.61 -6.57
C TYR A 194 8.55 4.41 -7.37
N LEU A 195 7.73 5.45 -7.45
CA LEU A 195 6.46 5.43 -8.16
C LEU A 195 6.63 6.05 -9.55
N PRO A 196 6.17 5.38 -10.62
CA PRO A 196 6.17 5.95 -11.96
C PRO A 196 5.27 7.19 -12.05
N VAL A 197 5.75 8.29 -12.57
CA VAL A 197 4.94 9.51 -12.75
C VAL A 197 4.20 9.46 -14.08
N TRP A 198 2.87 9.36 -14.03
CA TRP A 198 1.99 9.29 -15.20
C TRP A 198 1.27 10.60 -15.53
N ALA A 199 1.38 11.59 -14.64
CA ALA A 199 0.78 12.89 -14.81
C ALA A 199 1.70 13.96 -14.19
N ARG A 200 1.78 15.13 -14.80
CA ARG A 200 2.51 16.27 -14.22
C ARG A 200 2.01 16.55 -12.81
N GLY A 201 2.93 16.69 -11.87
CA GLY A 201 2.64 16.86 -10.45
C GLY A 201 2.48 15.58 -9.67
N ALA A 202 2.58 14.40 -10.32
CA ALA A 202 2.46 13.05 -9.74
C ALA A 202 1.15 12.79 -8.97
N TYR A 203 0.65 13.71 -8.16
CA TYR A 203 -0.55 13.57 -7.32
C TYR A 203 -0.43 12.43 -6.29
N LEU A 204 0.64 12.48 -5.49
CA LEU A 204 0.93 11.47 -4.47
C LEU A 204 -0.16 11.45 -3.39
N SER A 205 -0.67 10.25 -3.11
CA SER A 205 -1.59 10.01 -1.99
C SER A 205 -1.17 8.74 -1.23
N PHE A 206 -1.46 8.70 0.08
CA PHE A 206 -1.13 7.55 0.94
C PHE A 206 -2.10 7.45 2.13
N GLY A 207 -2.21 6.27 2.70
CA GLY A 207 -3.09 5.98 3.84
C GLY A 207 -3.11 4.49 4.16
N ASP A 208 -4.16 4.05 4.87
CA ASP A 208 -4.38 2.62 5.08
C ASP A 208 -3.16 1.95 5.73
N VAL A 209 -2.80 2.44 6.92
CA VAL A 209 -1.65 1.90 7.65
C VAL A 209 -2.05 0.64 8.39
N HIS A 210 -1.28 -0.40 8.19
CA HIS A 210 -1.43 -1.68 8.85
C HIS A 210 -0.39 -1.85 9.96
N ALA A 211 -0.80 -2.33 11.13
CA ALA A 211 0.13 -2.67 12.21
C ALA A 211 0.81 -4.02 11.99
N LEU A 212 0.16 -4.92 11.27
CA LEU A 212 0.65 -6.24 10.87
C LEU A 212 -0.26 -6.84 9.81
N GLN A 213 0.34 -7.58 8.86
CA GLN A 213 -0.38 -8.37 7.86
C GLN A 213 0.38 -9.65 7.53
N GLY A 214 -0.34 -10.73 7.33
CA GLY A 214 0.18 -11.95 6.70
C GLY A 214 0.14 -11.85 5.17
N ASP A 215 0.93 -12.69 4.49
CA ASP A 215 0.97 -12.73 3.02
C ASP A 215 -0.44 -12.96 2.44
N GLY A 216 -0.81 -12.10 1.50
CA GLY A 216 -2.05 -12.17 0.75
C GLY A 216 -3.24 -11.47 1.38
N GLU A 217 -3.14 -10.99 2.61
CA GLU A 217 -4.26 -10.34 3.34
C GLU A 217 -5.55 -11.16 3.31
N LEU A 218 -5.45 -12.45 3.57
CA LEU A 218 -6.38 -13.51 3.14
C LEU A 218 -7.85 -13.31 3.51
N ASN A 219 -8.17 -12.61 4.58
CA ASN A 219 -9.55 -12.32 4.99
C ASN A 219 -10.04 -10.92 4.55
N GLY A 220 -9.19 -10.15 3.86
CA GLY A 220 -9.53 -8.84 3.31
C GLY A 220 -9.37 -7.66 4.27
N THR A 221 -8.68 -7.87 5.39
CA THR A 221 -8.20 -6.80 6.28
C THR A 221 -6.93 -7.26 6.99
N ALA A 222 -6.05 -6.31 7.25
CA ALA A 222 -4.92 -6.48 8.13
C ALA A 222 -5.28 -6.15 9.59
N LEU A 223 -4.31 -5.81 10.42
CA LEU A 223 -4.52 -5.07 11.66
C LEU A 223 -4.59 -3.58 11.30
N GLU A 224 -5.81 -3.13 11.06
CA GLU A 224 -6.10 -1.76 10.62
C GLU A 224 -5.85 -0.77 11.75
N VAL A 225 -5.01 0.24 11.51
CA VAL A 225 -4.63 1.25 12.51
C VAL A 225 -4.61 2.65 11.92
N THR A 226 -4.51 3.63 12.80
CA THR A 226 -4.15 5.00 12.46
C THR A 226 -2.68 5.23 12.82
N ALA A 227 -2.01 6.09 12.09
CA ALA A 227 -0.62 6.42 12.35
C ALA A 227 -0.27 7.84 11.93
N GLU A 228 0.76 8.41 12.56
CA GLU A 228 1.50 9.52 12.00
C GLU A 228 2.57 8.95 11.05
N VAL A 229 2.53 9.41 9.80
CA VAL A 229 3.46 8.99 8.74
C VAL A 229 4.35 10.16 8.35
N THR A 230 5.66 9.93 8.26
CA THR A 230 6.66 10.91 7.78
C THR A 230 7.30 10.39 6.49
N LEU A 231 7.19 11.16 5.43
CA LEU A 231 7.73 10.88 4.10
C LEU A 231 8.67 11.99 3.65
N ASP A 232 9.82 11.64 3.05
CA ASP A 232 10.61 12.59 2.24
C ASP A 232 10.35 12.27 0.77
N ILE A 233 10.12 13.29 -0.06
CA ILE A 233 9.71 13.14 -1.45
C ILE A 233 10.76 13.74 -2.37
N GLU A 234 11.23 12.98 -3.36
CA GLU A 234 12.22 13.42 -4.34
C GLU A 234 11.79 13.04 -5.76
N VAL A 235 12.00 13.94 -6.71
CA VAL A 235 11.78 13.70 -8.14
C VAL A 235 13.08 13.26 -8.80
N LEU A 236 13.09 12.06 -9.37
CA LEU A 236 14.21 11.52 -10.13
C LEU A 236 13.97 11.76 -11.63
N LYS A 237 14.49 12.87 -12.13
CA LYS A 237 14.30 13.29 -13.53
C LYS A 237 14.94 12.28 -14.51
N GLY A 238 14.19 11.95 -15.56
CA GLY A 238 14.66 11.07 -16.62
C GLY A 238 14.89 9.61 -16.20
N ARG A 239 14.45 9.24 -15.01
CA ARG A 239 14.39 7.83 -14.57
C ARG A 239 12.98 7.31 -14.79
N HIS A 240 12.86 6.11 -15.30
CA HIS A 240 11.57 5.51 -15.66
C HIS A 240 11.43 4.11 -15.08
N ALA A 241 10.20 3.75 -14.76
CA ALA A 241 9.76 2.39 -14.46
C ALA A 241 8.33 2.19 -14.94
N GLU A 242 7.94 0.96 -15.23
CA GLU A 242 6.57 0.63 -15.61
C GLU A 242 5.71 0.26 -14.38
N TRP A 243 6.35 -0.20 -13.32
CA TRP A 243 5.73 -0.66 -12.08
C TRP A 243 6.45 -0.08 -10.87
N PRO A 244 5.79 0.03 -9.70
CA PRO A 244 6.43 0.48 -8.48
C PRO A 244 7.65 -0.35 -8.13
N ARG A 245 8.80 0.33 -7.97
CA ARG A 245 10.06 -0.26 -7.48
C ARG A 245 10.21 0.11 -6.01
N MET A 246 10.84 -0.74 -5.24
CA MET A 246 11.14 -0.47 -3.83
C MET A 246 12.56 -0.92 -3.51
N GLU A 247 13.17 -0.25 -2.56
CA GLU A 247 14.42 -0.72 -1.99
C GLU A 247 14.51 -0.43 -0.50
N ASN A 248 15.17 -1.33 0.22
CA ASN A 248 15.55 -1.16 1.60
C ASN A 248 17.04 -1.51 1.79
N GLN A 249 17.48 -1.72 3.02
CA GLN A 249 18.88 -2.06 3.29
C GLN A 249 19.32 -3.39 2.67
N THR A 250 18.42 -4.32 2.44
CA THR A 250 18.75 -5.72 2.07
C THR A 250 18.32 -6.12 0.66
N HIS A 251 17.30 -5.50 0.10
CA HIS A 251 16.71 -5.92 -1.17
C HIS A 251 16.39 -4.75 -2.10
N VAL A 252 16.43 -5.00 -3.39
CA VAL A 252 15.68 -4.29 -4.42
C VAL A 252 14.45 -5.13 -4.75
N MET A 253 13.30 -4.47 -4.99
CA MET A 253 11.99 -5.14 -5.04
C MET A 253 11.09 -4.45 -6.05
N VAL A 254 10.15 -5.20 -6.60
CA VAL A 254 9.15 -4.67 -7.53
C VAL A 254 7.78 -5.22 -7.18
N ALA A 255 6.79 -4.35 -7.12
CA ALA A 255 5.38 -4.72 -6.99
C ALA A 255 4.71 -4.79 -8.36
N GLY A 256 4.13 -5.93 -8.70
CA GLY A 256 3.30 -6.11 -9.89
C GLY A 256 1.86 -6.39 -9.48
N SER A 257 0.90 -5.60 -9.99
CA SER A 257 -0.50 -5.68 -9.55
C SER A 257 -1.47 -5.85 -10.72
N THR A 258 -2.15 -7.00 -10.77
CA THR A 258 -3.14 -7.33 -11.80
C THR A 258 -3.95 -8.58 -11.43
N ARG A 259 -4.70 -9.14 -12.36
CA ARG A 259 -5.30 -10.47 -12.33
C ARG A 259 -5.07 -11.18 -13.66
N PRO A 260 -4.90 -12.49 -13.66
CA PRO A 260 -4.79 -13.41 -12.50
C PRO A 260 -3.43 -13.30 -11.80
N LEU A 261 -3.27 -13.95 -10.62
CA LEU A 261 -2.06 -13.88 -9.79
C LEU A 261 -0.76 -14.20 -10.54
N MET A 262 -0.79 -15.13 -11.48
CA MET A 262 0.39 -15.49 -12.28
C MET A 262 0.88 -14.32 -13.16
N ASP A 263 0.00 -13.44 -13.58
CA ASP A 263 0.40 -12.25 -14.33
C ASP A 263 1.02 -11.18 -13.43
N CYS A 264 0.63 -11.09 -12.15
CA CYS A 264 1.35 -10.29 -11.16
C CYS A 264 2.81 -10.74 -11.03
N VAL A 265 3.02 -12.06 -10.91
CA VAL A 265 4.38 -12.66 -10.88
C VAL A 265 5.18 -12.25 -12.10
N ARG A 266 4.60 -12.36 -13.29
CA ARG A 266 5.28 -12.01 -14.56
C ARG A 266 5.65 -10.54 -14.61
N LEU A 267 4.73 -9.65 -14.27
CA LEU A 267 4.95 -8.20 -14.26
C LEU A 267 6.07 -7.82 -13.28
N ALA A 268 5.99 -8.30 -12.03
CA ALA A 268 6.98 -8.01 -11.02
C ALA A 268 8.37 -8.54 -11.42
N GLN A 269 8.47 -9.74 -11.99
CA GLN A 269 9.73 -10.34 -12.41
C GLN A 269 10.32 -9.62 -13.64
N ILE A 270 9.50 -9.28 -14.64
CA ILE A 270 9.98 -8.56 -15.83
C ILE A 270 10.56 -7.21 -15.44
N GLU A 271 9.87 -6.46 -14.60
CA GLU A 271 10.32 -5.14 -14.16
C GLU A 271 11.55 -5.24 -13.25
N LEU A 272 11.64 -6.26 -12.39
CA LEU A 272 12.84 -6.51 -11.58
C LEU A 272 14.05 -6.81 -12.45
N LEU A 273 13.90 -7.65 -13.49
CA LEU A 273 14.97 -7.94 -14.45
C LEU A 273 15.40 -6.69 -15.23
N ASN A 274 14.45 -5.86 -15.66
CA ASN A 274 14.75 -4.59 -16.30
C ASN A 274 15.60 -3.72 -15.37
N TRP A 275 15.23 -3.60 -14.10
CA TRP A 275 15.97 -2.82 -13.12
C TRP A 275 17.38 -3.36 -12.87
N LEU A 276 17.55 -4.69 -12.77
CA LEU A 276 18.87 -5.32 -12.63
C LEU A 276 19.79 -5.05 -13.84
N VAL A 277 19.23 -5.07 -15.03
CA VAL A 277 19.97 -4.75 -16.26
C VAL A 277 20.34 -3.26 -16.32
N GLU A 278 19.36 -2.38 -16.11
CA GLU A 278 19.51 -0.94 -16.29
C GLU A 278 20.42 -0.29 -15.24
N ALA A 279 20.24 -0.67 -13.97
CA ALA A 279 20.91 0.00 -12.84
C ALA A 279 22.19 -0.73 -12.38
N TYR A 280 22.26 -2.04 -12.57
CA TYR A 280 23.35 -2.87 -12.02
C TYR A 280 24.17 -3.58 -13.09
N GLY A 281 23.86 -3.37 -14.38
CA GLY A 281 24.70 -3.82 -15.49
C GLY A 281 24.67 -5.33 -15.74
N PHE A 282 23.69 -6.06 -15.22
CA PHE A 282 23.53 -7.47 -15.53
C PHE A 282 23.23 -7.70 -17.02
N GLN A 283 23.73 -8.80 -17.58
CA GLN A 283 23.11 -9.35 -18.80
C GLN A 283 21.76 -9.96 -18.41
N ARG A 284 20.75 -9.83 -19.30
CA ARG A 284 19.37 -10.23 -18.97
C ARG A 284 19.26 -11.72 -18.61
N GLU A 285 19.96 -12.59 -19.33
CA GLU A 285 19.95 -14.02 -19.10
C GLU A 285 20.62 -14.39 -17.77
N ASP A 286 21.71 -13.69 -17.41
CA ASP A 286 22.42 -13.89 -16.16
C ASP A 286 21.56 -13.41 -14.97
N ALA A 287 20.92 -12.24 -15.11
CA ALA A 287 19.97 -11.73 -14.13
C ALA A 287 18.81 -12.72 -13.90
N TRP A 288 18.25 -13.26 -14.99
CA TRP A 288 17.17 -14.24 -14.91
C TRP A 288 17.62 -15.53 -14.24
N GLN A 289 18.76 -16.09 -14.66
CA GLN A 289 19.32 -17.29 -14.05
C GLN A 289 19.61 -17.10 -12.56
N LEU A 290 20.29 -16.00 -12.20
CA LEU A 290 20.63 -15.73 -10.81
C LEU A 290 19.38 -15.48 -9.95
N ASN A 291 18.45 -14.67 -10.45
CA ASN A 291 17.21 -14.37 -9.73
C ASN A 291 16.37 -15.64 -9.48
N SER A 292 16.40 -16.61 -10.40
CA SER A 292 15.73 -17.90 -10.20
C SER A 292 16.30 -18.72 -9.04
N GLN A 293 17.54 -18.47 -8.62
CA GLN A 293 18.21 -19.20 -7.55
C GLN A 293 18.13 -18.47 -6.20
N VAL A 294 18.21 -17.14 -6.21
CA VAL A 294 18.34 -16.33 -4.98
C VAL A 294 17.18 -15.38 -4.73
N GLY A 295 16.40 -15.10 -5.77
CA GLY A 295 15.23 -14.23 -5.66
C GLY A 295 14.14 -14.84 -4.79
N THR A 296 13.38 -13.99 -4.14
CA THR A 296 12.20 -14.39 -3.36
C THR A 296 10.99 -13.60 -3.82
N MET A 297 9.80 -14.07 -3.47
CA MET A 297 8.54 -13.39 -3.77
C MET A 297 7.63 -13.43 -2.55
N ARG A 298 6.81 -12.38 -2.40
CA ARG A 298 5.68 -12.37 -1.45
C ARG A 298 4.41 -11.98 -2.19
N ILE A 299 3.30 -12.38 -1.63
CA ILE A 299 1.97 -11.94 -2.07
C ILE A 299 1.56 -10.80 -1.14
N GLY A 300 1.34 -9.61 -1.69
CA GLY A 300 0.81 -8.47 -0.94
C GLY A 300 -0.65 -8.72 -0.60
N ASN A 301 -1.51 -8.79 -1.62
CA ASN A 301 -2.90 -9.15 -1.43
C ASN A 301 -3.42 -10.10 -2.54
N VAL A 302 -4.46 -10.88 -2.22
CA VAL A 302 -5.25 -11.69 -3.15
C VAL A 302 -6.75 -11.47 -2.95
N VAL A 303 -7.14 -10.29 -2.50
CA VAL A 303 -8.50 -9.96 -2.08
C VAL A 303 -9.07 -8.74 -2.81
N ASP A 304 -8.21 -7.84 -3.26
CA ASP A 304 -8.58 -6.60 -3.94
C ASP A 304 -8.98 -6.79 -5.41
N PRO A 305 -9.49 -5.75 -6.09
CA PRO A 305 -9.81 -5.82 -7.51
C PRO A 305 -8.65 -6.28 -8.39
N CYS A 306 -7.41 -5.94 -8.03
CA CYS A 306 -6.17 -6.52 -8.55
C CYS A 306 -5.36 -7.12 -7.42
N TYR A 307 -4.68 -8.24 -7.68
CA TYR A 307 -3.76 -8.88 -6.74
C TYR A 307 -2.39 -8.21 -6.82
N THR A 308 -1.57 -8.35 -5.78
CA THR A 308 -0.21 -7.82 -5.78
C THR A 308 0.81 -8.90 -5.42
N VAL A 309 1.89 -8.98 -6.21
CA VAL A 309 3.08 -9.78 -5.91
C VAL A 309 4.29 -8.87 -5.85
N VAL A 310 5.12 -9.05 -4.83
CA VAL A 310 6.41 -8.37 -4.69
C VAL A 310 7.53 -9.35 -5.02
N ALA A 311 8.26 -9.10 -6.12
CA ALA A 311 9.50 -9.81 -6.46
C ALA A 311 10.68 -9.11 -5.79
N LYS A 312 11.64 -9.87 -5.24
CA LYS A 312 12.74 -9.36 -4.42
C LYS A 312 14.06 -9.98 -4.84
N PHE A 313 15.11 -9.14 -4.93
CA PHE A 313 16.47 -9.57 -5.18
C PHE A 313 17.41 -9.03 -4.09
N PRO A 314 18.33 -9.84 -3.53
CA PRO A 314 19.20 -9.44 -2.43
C PRO A 314 20.30 -8.47 -2.88
N LYS A 315 20.42 -7.31 -2.20
CA LYS A 315 21.44 -6.29 -2.48
C LYS A 315 22.87 -6.78 -2.28
N ALA A 316 23.07 -7.78 -1.44
CA ALA A 316 24.41 -8.37 -1.20
C ALA A 316 25.06 -8.95 -2.47
N LEU A 317 24.30 -9.12 -3.55
CA LEU A 317 24.76 -9.64 -4.84
C LEU A 317 24.84 -8.56 -5.93
N LEU A 318 24.62 -7.31 -5.59
CA LEU A 318 24.59 -6.20 -6.58
C LEU A 318 25.97 -5.51 -6.78
N GLY A 319 26.97 -5.81 -5.98
CA GLY A 319 28.31 -5.25 -6.07
C GLY A 319 28.55 -4.04 -5.18
#